data_619965cc890745e35c60a44ffccf439a
#
_entry.id   619965cc890745e35c60a44ffccf439a
#
_cell.length_a   1.000
_cell.length_b   1.000
_cell.length_c   1.000
_cell.angle_alpha   90.00
_cell.angle_beta   90.00
_cell.angle_gamma   90.00
#
_symmetry.space_group_name_H-M   'P 1'
#
loop_
_entity.id
_entity.type
_entity.pdbx_description
1 polymer ?
#
loop_
_entity_poly.entity_id
_entity_poly.type
_entity_poly.pdbx_seq_one_letter_code
_entity_poly.pdbx_strand_id
1 'polypeptide(L)'
;MASNIFTQTNIAVIWDFDKTLIPGYMQEPLFRHYNVEGRTFWREVKALPEHLRREGHEMVAVDSIYLNHILAYVRSGLFKGLSNRLLRELGGELEFYPGLPEFFPAVKDHVAKNPLFGKYDIKVEHYIVSTGLRQMILGSKIAEHTDGIWACEFVECRLPPGYLKEGKPQS
;
A
#
# COMPACT_ATOMS: atom_id res chain seq x y z
N MET A 1 27.48 32.49 12.58
CA MET A 1 26.05 32.39 12.33
C MET A 1 25.61 31.03 12.84
N ALA A 2 24.77 31.01 13.87
CA ALA A 2 24.23 29.73 14.35
C ALA A 2 23.30 29.19 13.24
N SER A 3 23.64 28.03 12.68
CA SER A 3 22.75 27.31 11.79
C SER A 3 21.46 26.97 12.57
N ASN A 4 20.33 27.51 12.11
CA ASN A 4 19.02 27.16 12.66
C ASN A 4 18.76 25.68 12.38
N ILE A 5 19.08 24.83 13.34
CA ILE A 5 18.91 23.36 13.28
C ILE A 5 17.42 22.95 13.24
N PHE A 6 16.49 23.90 13.35
CA PHE A 6 15.05 23.71 13.49
C PHE A 6 14.19 24.33 12.38
N THR A 7 14.75 24.74 11.26
CA THR A 7 13.94 25.16 10.11
C THR A 7 13.44 23.94 9.36
N GLN A 8 12.23 23.46 9.70
CA GLN A 8 11.54 22.48 8.90
C GLN A 8 10.92 23.19 7.71
N THR A 9 11.34 22.84 6.51
CA THR A 9 10.83 23.41 5.25
C THR A 9 9.95 22.45 4.46
N ASN A 10 9.97 21.14 4.81
CA ASN A 10 9.18 20.12 4.14
C ASN A 10 7.90 19.83 4.93
N ILE A 11 6.76 19.92 4.25
CA ILE A 11 5.45 19.53 4.75
C ILE A 11 5.14 18.17 4.13
N ALA A 12 5.19 17.10 4.94
CA ALA A 12 4.78 15.77 4.52
C ALA A 12 3.27 15.59 4.74
N VAL A 13 2.53 15.35 3.66
CA VAL A 13 1.12 14.96 3.73
C VAL A 13 1.04 13.44 3.61
N ILE A 14 0.59 12.79 4.67
CA ILE A 14 0.49 11.34 4.75
C ILE A 14 -0.95 10.92 4.49
N TRP A 15 -1.15 10.08 3.47
CA TRP A 15 -2.44 9.60 3.03
C TRP A 15 -2.63 8.13 3.39
N ASP A 16 -3.78 7.79 3.93
CA ASP A 16 -4.32 6.45 3.84
C ASP A 16 -4.85 6.20 2.42
N PHE A 17 -5.06 4.94 2.03
CA PHE A 17 -5.42 4.61 0.66
C PHE A 17 -6.88 4.19 0.50
N ASP A 18 -7.28 3.07 1.13
CA ASP A 18 -8.63 2.50 1.00
C ASP A 18 -9.67 3.42 1.65
N LYS A 19 -10.73 3.78 0.92
CA LYS A 19 -11.80 4.71 1.34
C LYS A 19 -11.32 6.13 1.66
N THR A 20 -10.06 6.42 1.41
CA THR A 20 -9.46 7.77 1.54
C THR A 20 -9.13 8.35 0.18
N LEU A 21 -8.38 7.63 -0.65
CA LEU A 21 -8.04 8.03 -2.02
C LEU A 21 -8.94 7.35 -3.06
N ILE A 22 -9.43 6.17 -2.74
CA ILE A 22 -10.38 5.39 -3.54
C ILE A 22 -11.68 5.16 -2.75
N PRO A 23 -12.86 5.00 -3.41
CA PRO A 23 -14.14 4.86 -2.72
C PRO A 23 -14.34 3.49 -2.05
N GLY A 24 -13.57 2.48 -2.42
CA GLY A 24 -13.68 1.11 -1.94
C GLY A 24 -12.39 0.55 -1.37
N TYR A 25 -12.26 -0.76 -1.46
CA TYR A 25 -11.04 -1.48 -1.13
C TYR A 25 -10.25 -1.79 -2.41
N MET A 26 -8.94 -1.67 -2.35
CA MET A 26 -8.07 -1.92 -3.51
C MET A 26 -8.14 -3.37 -4.03
N GLN A 27 -8.65 -4.31 -3.24
CA GLN A 27 -8.79 -5.72 -3.63
C GLN A 27 -9.96 -6.00 -4.59
N GLU A 28 -10.84 -5.04 -4.86
CA GLU A 28 -11.99 -5.24 -5.75
C GLU A 28 -11.61 -5.69 -7.18
N PRO A 29 -10.60 -5.12 -7.86
CA PRO A 29 -10.13 -5.65 -9.15
C PRO A 29 -9.61 -7.10 -9.05
N LEU A 30 -8.94 -7.46 -7.94
CA LEU A 30 -8.47 -8.82 -7.70
C LEU A 30 -9.63 -9.81 -7.61
N PHE A 31 -10.69 -9.46 -6.89
CA PHE A 31 -11.88 -10.30 -6.76
C PHE A 31 -12.60 -10.48 -8.10
N ARG A 32 -12.71 -9.40 -8.89
CA ARG A 32 -13.28 -9.48 -10.24
C ARG A 32 -12.46 -10.40 -11.15
N HIS A 33 -11.13 -10.25 -11.14
CA HIS A 33 -10.22 -11.04 -11.97
C HIS A 33 -10.37 -12.55 -11.73
N TYR A 34 -10.52 -12.97 -10.48
CA TYR A 34 -10.65 -14.38 -10.11
C TYR A 34 -12.12 -14.85 -9.97
N ASN A 35 -13.08 -14.00 -10.28
CA ASN A 35 -14.51 -14.28 -10.11
C ASN A 35 -14.86 -14.74 -8.68
N VAL A 36 -14.26 -14.08 -7.70
CA VAL A 36 -14.52 -14.29 -6.26
C VAL A 36 -15.46 -13.22 -5.75
N GLU A 37 -16.45 -13.62 -4.95
CA GLU A 37 -17.34 -12.66 -4.32
C GLU A 37 -16.63 -11.95 -3.15
N GLY A 38 -16.30 -10.67 -3.31
CA GLY A 38 -15.59 -9.88 -2.30
C GLY A 38 -16.31 -9.85 -0.95
N ARG A 39 -17.66 -9.83 -0.95
CA ARG A 39 -18.45 -9.89 0.30
C ARG A 39 -18.19 -11.16 1.07
N THR A 40 -18.09 -12.31 0.41
CA THR A 40 -17.79 -13.60 1.03
C THR A 40 -16.38 -13.58 1.60
N PHE A 41 -15.38 -13.12 0.83
CA PHE A 41 -14.01 -12.98 1.30
C PHE A 41 -13.93 -12.13 2.58
N TRP A 42 -14.54 -10.94 2.59
CA TRP A 42 -14.48 -10.06 3.76
C TRP A 42 -15.28 -10.59 4.96
N ARG A 43 -16.35 -11.37 4.73
CA ARG A 43 -17.06 -12.06 5.82
C ARG A 43 -16.17 -13.12 6.47
N GLU A 44 -15.43 -13.89 5.69
CA GLU A 44 -14.46 -14.85 6.17
C GLU A 44 -13.33 -14.17 6.96
N VAL A 45 -12.72 -13.11 6.41
CA VAL A 45 -11.70 -12.31 7.10
C VAL A 45 -12.20 -11.81 8.45
N LYS A 46 -13.43 -11.32 8.52
CA LYS A 46 -14.03 -10.83 9.78
C LYS A 46 -14.22 -11.95 10.81
N ALA A 47 -14.45 -13.18 10.38
CA ALA A 47 -14.62 -14.33 11.28
C ALA A 47 -13.29 -14.93 11.76
N LEU A 48 -12.18 -14.72 11.02
CA LEU A 48 -10.88 -15.33 11.31
C LEU A 48 -10.36 -15.07 12.74
N PRO A 49 -10.41 -13.85 13.31
CA PRO A 49 -9.87 -13.60 14.65
C PRO A 49 -10.53 -14.45 15.72
N GLU A 50 -11.85 -14.63 15.65
CA GLU A 50 -12.59 -15.47 16.60
C GLU A 50 -12.30 -16.94 16.39
N HIS A 51 -12.21 -17.41 15.13
CA HIS A 51 -11.85 -18.79 14.83
C HIS A 51 -10.45 -19.13 15.36
N LEU A 52 -9.45 -18.29 15.08
CA LEU A 52 -8.07 -18.47 15.54
C LEU A 52 -7.94 -18.40 17.07
N ARG A 53 -8.73 -17.55 17.74
CA ARG A 53 -8.76 -17.50 19.20
C ARG A 53 -9.22 -18.81 19.81
N ARG A 54 -10.21 -19.48 19.20
CA ARG A 54 -10.68 -20.81 19.64
C ARG A 54 -9.62 -21.88 19.46
N GLU A 55 -8.70 -21.70 18.51
CA GLU A 55 -7.55 -22.58 18.29
C GLU A 55 -6.33 -22.22 19.17
N GLY A 56 -6.46 -21.25 20.08
CA GLY A 56 -5.41 -20.88 21.03
C GLY A 56 -4.50 -19.73 20.60
N HIS A 57 -4.86 -19.00 19.52
CA HIS A 57 -4.13 -17.80 19.08
C HIS A 57 -4.70 -16.54 19.71
N GLU A 58 -4.02 -15.99 20.71
CA GLU A 58 -4.54 -14.85 21.49
C GLU A 58 -4.32 -13.49 20.79
N MET A 59 -3.21 -13.34 20.06
CA MET A 59 -2.79 -12.08 19.45
C MET A 59 -2.88 -12.15 17.92
N VAL A 60 -4.02 -11.75 17.38
CA VAL A 60 -4.24 -11.71 15.93
C VAL A 60 -4.34 -10.25 15.47
N ALA A 61 -3.45 -9.85 14.57
CA ALA A 61 -3.48 -8.50 13.97
C ALA A 61 -4.66 -8.38 13.00
N VAL A 62 -5.74 -7.78 13.45
CA VAL A 62 -7.02 -7.68 12.72
C VAL A 62 -6.86 -6.93 11.40
N ASP A 63 -6.03 -5.88 11.40
CA ASP A 63 -5.86 -4.99 10.24
C ASP A 63 -5.07 -5.62 9.09
N SER A 64 -4.31 -6.70 9.35
CA SER A 64 -3.46 -7.34 8.36
C SER A 64 -3.78 -8.83 8.12
N ILE A 65 -4.71 -9.40 8.89
CA ILE A 65 -5.05 -10.83 8.77
C ILE A 65 -5.57 -11.22 7.39
N TYR A 66 -6.19 -10.29 6.68
CA TYR A 66 -6.68 -10.52 5.32
C TYR A 66 -5.56 -10.89 4.35
N LEU A 67 -4.31 -10.44 4.59
CA LEU A 67 -3.15 -10.83 3.79
C LEU A 67 -2.88 -12.34 3.89
N ASN A 68 -2.99 -12.89 5.11
CA ASN A 68 -2.91 -14.34 5.30
C ASN A 68 -4.06 -15.06 4.60
N HIS A 69 -5.25 -14.46 4.57
CA HIS A 69 -6.40 -15.04 3.89
C HIS A 69 -6.23 -15.03 2.37
N ILE A 70 -5.65 -13.96 1.78
CA ILE A 70 -5.23 -13.95 0.37
C ILE A 70 -4.27 -15.13 0.08
N LEU A 71 -3.27 -15.36 0.94
CA LEU A 71 -2.35 -16.48 0.78
C LEU A 71 -3.05 -17.86 0.92
N ALA A 72 -4.10 -17.94 1.73
CA ALA A 72 -4.93 -19.16 1.81
C ALA A 72 -5.67 -19.39 0.48
N TYR A 73 -6.23 -18.34 -0.13
CA TYR A 73 -6.86 -18.40 -1.46
C TYR A 73 -5.87 -18.79 -2.56
N VAL A 74 -4.61 -18.34 -2.49
CA VAL A 74 -3.55 -18.78 -3.40
C VAL A 74 -3.28 -20.28 -3.23
N ARG A 75 -3.13 -20.75 -1.98
CA ARG A 75 -2.87 -22.16 -1.68
C ARG A 75 -4.02 -23.09 -2.08
N SER A 76 -5.26 -22.63 -1.95
CA SER A 76 -6.44 -23.38 -2.38
C SER A 76 -6.64 -23.42 -3.89
N GLY A 77 -5.88 -22.61 -4.64
CA GLY A 77 -5.98 -22.49 -6.09
C GLY A 77 -7.05 -21.49 -6.56
N LEU A 78 -7.80 -20.85 -5.65
CA LEU A 78 -8.78 -19.81 -5.99
C LEU A 78 -8.10 -18.59 -6.60
N PHE A 79 -6.91 -18.21 -6.12
CA PHE A 79 -6.07 -17.17 -6.70
C PHE A 79 -4.85 -17.76 -7.41
N LYS A 80 -5.08 -18.74 -8.28
CA LYS A 80 -4.01 -19.42 -9.02
C LYS A 80 -3.24 -18.44 -9.90
N GLY A 81 -1.91 -18.43 -9.74
CA GLY A 81 -1.03 -17.56 -10.53
C GLY A 81 -0.96 -16.11 -10.05
N LEU A 82 -1.50 -15.80 -8.87
CA LEU A 82 -1.33 -14.48 -8.27
C LEU A 82 0.16 -14.16 -8.14
N SER A 83 0.53 -12.97 -8.61
CA SER A 83 1.90 -12.45 -8.59
C SER A 83 1.91 -10.95 -8.35
N ASN A 84 3.06 -10.41 -7.91
CA ASN A 84 3.24 -8.97 -7.76
C ASN A 84 3.04 -8.22 -9.10
N ARG A 85 3.41 -8.85 -10.22
CA ARG A 85 3.14 -8.30 -11.56
C ARG A 85 1.64 -8.18 -11.81
N LEU A 86 0.87 -9.23 -11.58
CA LEU A 86 -0.58 -9.19 -11.74
C LEU A 86 -1.23 -8.16 -10.82
N LEU A 87 -0.80 -8.09 -9.56
CA LEU A 87 -1.30 -7.06 -8.63
C LEU A 87 -1.04 -5.65 -9.16
N ARG A 88 0.13 -5.41 -9.75
CA ARG A 88 0.45 -4.11 -10.35
C ARG A 88 -0.42 -3.82 -11.58
N GLU A 89 -0.67 -4.80 -12.44
CA GLU A 89 -1.58 -4.67 -13.58
C GLU A 89 -3.00 -4.31 -13.10
N LEU A 90 -3.53 -5.02 -12.11
CA LEU A 90 -4.85 -4.77 -11.54
C LEU A 90 -4.94 -3.41 -10.80
N GLY A 91 -3.83 -2.90 -10.30
CA GLY A 91 -3.74 -1.54 -9.74
C GLY A 91 -4.14 -0.45 -10.73
N GLY A 92 -3.92 -0.67 -12.03
CA GLY A 92 -4.34 0.24 -13.09
C GLY A 92 -5.86 0.37 -13.25
N GLU A 93 -6.65 -0.58 -12.71
CA GLU A 93 -8.11 -0.55 -12.74
C GLU A 93 -8.74 0.23 -11.58
N LEU A 94 -7.92 0.74 -10.65
CA LEU A 94 -8.43 1.44 -9.47
C LEU A 94 -9.00 2.81 -9.86
N GLU A 95 -10.22 3.05 -9.41
CA GLU A 95 -10.91 4.32 -9.57
C GLU A 95 -10.69 5.19 -8.33
N PHE A 96 -10.35 6.45 -8.56
CA PHE A 96 -10.07 7.41 -7.50
C PHE A 96 -11.25 8.36 -7.31
N TYR A 97 -11.33 8.96 -6.13
CA TYR A 97 -12.27 10.06 -5.92
C TYR A 97 -12.04 11.20 -6.93
N PRO A 98 -13.09 11.95 -7.30
CA PRO A 98 -12.96 13.09 -8.21
C PRO A 98 -11.89 14.08 -7.75
N GLY A 99 -11.07 14.56 -8.70
CA GLY A 99 -9.96 15.47 -8.43
C GLY A 99 -8.63 14.79 -8.11
N LEU A 100 -8.59 13.44 -8.05
CA LEU A 100 -7.36 12.65 -7.93
C LEU A 100 -6.99 11.99 -9.27
N PRO A 101 -5.70 11.97 -9.61
CA PRO A 101 -4.52 12.38 -8.83
C PRO A 101 -4.15 13.87 -8.94
N GLU A 102 -4.87 14.68 -9.74
CA GLU A 102 -4.51 16.04 -10.10
C GLU A 102 -4.35 16.98 -8.90
N PHE A 103 -5.00 16.66 -7.77
CA PHE A 103 -4.87 17.41 -6.52
C PHE A 103 -3.43 17.46 -6.00
N PHE A 104 -2.66 16.36 -6.16
CA PHE A 104 -1.29 16.28 -5.64
C PHE A 104 -0.35 17.28 -6.30
N PRO A 105 -0.19 17.30 -7.64
CA PRO A 105 0.61 18.31 -8.29
C PRO A 105 0.04 19.73 -8.10
N ALA A 106 -1.29 19.89 -8.03
CA ALA A 106 -1.89 21.21 -7.81
C ALA A 106 -1.50 21.81 -6.45
N VAL A 107 -1.43 21.01 -5.39
CA VAL A 107 -0.97 21.47 -4.06
C VAL A 107 0.51 21.83 -4.09
N LYS A 108 1.37 20.98 -4.69
CA LYS A 108 2.81 21.27 -4.88
C LYS A 108 3.00 22.60 -5.62
N ASP A 109 2.28 22.79 -6.70
CA ASP A 109 2.30 24.01 -7.53
C ASP A 109 1.84 25.24 -6.75
N HIS A 110 0.77 25.11 -5.98
CA HIS A 110 0.24 26.21 -5.16
C HIS A 110 1.30 26.69 -4.16
N VAL A 111 1.98 25.76 -3.49
CA VAL A 111 3.05 26.10 -2.54
C VAL A 111 4.26 26.69 -3.26
N ALA A 112 4.71 26.10 -4.36
CA ALA A 112 5.88 26.57 -5.10
C ALA A 112 5.70 27.97 -5.70
N LYS A 113 4.47 28.31 -6.12
CA LYS A 113 4.15 29.63 -6.71
C LYS A 113 3.90 30.73 -5.67
N ASN A 114 3.80 30.41 -4.39
CA ASN A 114 3.54 31.38 -3.34
C ASN A 114 4.85 32.04 -2.87
N PRO A 115 5.02 33.39 -3.05
CA PRO A 115 6.27 34.06 -2.69
C PRO A 115 6.63 33.98 -1.19
N LEU A 116 5.63 33.89 -0.31
CA LEU A 116 5.87 33.71 1.12
C LEU A 116 6.50 32.36 1.42
N PHE A 117 6.01 31.30 0.77
CA PHE A 117 6.55 29.97 0.94
C PHE A 117 7.94 29.83 0.31
N GLY A 118 8.15 30.44 -0.86
CA GLY A 118 9.45 30.49 -1.53
C GLY A 118 10.55 31.15 -0.70
N LYS A 119 10.21 32.20 0.07
CA LYS A 119 11.16 32.86 0.98
C LYS A 119 11.75 31.91 2.03
N TYR A 120 11.00 30.87 2.42
CA TYR A 120 11.40 29.92 3.45
C TYR A 120 11.73 28.54 2.86
N ASP A 121 11.83 28.39 1.54
CA ASP A 121 12.05 27.12 0.82
C ASP A 121 11.05 26.01 1.25
N ILE A 122 9.79 26.40 1.45
CA ILE A 122 8.76 25.46 1.87
C ILE A 122 8.37 24.56 0.69
N LYS A 123 8.34 23.25 0.93
CA LYS A 123 7.97 22.20 -0.03
C LYS A 123 6.87 21.33 0.54
N VAL A 124 6.07 20.74 -0.35
CA VAL A 124 5.07 19.73 0.02
C VAL A 124 5.42 18.42 -0.63
N GLU A 125 5.37 17.37 0.14
CA GLU A 125 5.60 15.98 -0.27
C GLU A 125 4.36 15.15 0.08
N HIS A 126 3.99 14.23 -0.80
CA HIS A 126 2.84 13.34 -0.63
C HIS A 126 3.31 11.91 -0.43
N TYR A 127 2.90 11.31 0.67
CA TYR A 127 3.25 9.96 1.05
C TYR A 127 2.00 9.11 1.26
N ILE A 128 2.04 7.85 0.82
CA ILE A 128 0.98 6.88 1.09
C ILE A 128 1.46 5.88 2.13
N VAL A 129 0.67 5.71 3.19
CA VAL A 129 0.87 4.68 4.22
C VAL A 129 -0.39 3.83 4.29
N SER A 130 -0.27 2.53 4.02
CA SER A 130 -1.43 1.63 3.93
C SER A 130 -1.08 0.24 4.45
N THR A 131 -2.04 -0.45 5.03
CA THR A 131 -1.97 -1.90 5.26
C THR A 131 -2.28 -2.71 4.00
N GLY A 132 -2.59 -2.03 2.89
CA GLY A 132 -2.93 -2.62 1.60
C GLY A 132 -1.74 -3.16 0.81
N LEU A 133 -2.00 -3.59 -0.43
CA LEU A 133 -1.04 -4.22 -1.32
C LEU A 133 -0.24 -3.17 -2.09
N ARG A 134 1.04 -3.01 -1.74
CA ARG A 134 1.94 -2.02 -2.34
C ARG A 134 1.98 -2.10 -3.87
N GLN A 135 1.98 -3.30 -4.45
CA GLN A 135 2.05 -3.47 -5.90
C GLN A 135 0.79 -2.94 -6.61
N MET A 136 -0.38 -3.00 -5.97
CA MET A 136 -1.59 -2.38 -6.52
C MET A 136 -1.50 -0.85 -6.50
N ILE A 137 -0.97 -0.27 -5.41
CA ILE A 137 -0.77 1.18 -5.34
C ILE A 137 0.24 1.63 -6.41
N LEU A 138 1.36 0.90 -6.57
CA LEU A 138 2.39 1.18 -7.57
C LEU A 138 1.89 1.05 -9.03
N GLY A 139 0.87 0.23 -9.27
CA GLY A 139 0.24 0.08 -10.58
C GLY A 139 -0.80 1.14 -10.90
N SER A 140 -1.23 1.89 -9.89
CA SER A 140 -2.28 2.89 -10.04
C SER A 140 -1.74 4.24 -10.50
N LYS A 141 -2.63 5.06 -11.10
CA LYS A 141 -2.29 6.39 -11.63
C LYS A 141 -1.80 7.39 -10.58
N ILE A 142 -1.99 7.13 -9.29
CA ILE A 142 -1.55 8.05 -8.23
C ILE A 142 -0.06 7.88 -7.90
N ALA A 143 0.53 6.73 -8.24
CA ALA A 143 1.89 6.39 -7.83
C ALA A 143 2.94 7.42 -8.31
N GLU A 144 2.81 7.91 -9.53
CA GLU A 144 3.73 8.89 -10.12
C GLU A 144 3.66 10.29 -9.47
N HIS A 145 2.60 10.56 -8.69
CA HIS A 145 2.39 11.83 -8.01
C HIS A 145 2.80 11.80 -6.53
N THR A 146 3.31 10.66 -6.04
CA THR A 146 3.72 10.46 -4.64
C THR A 146 5.24 10.45 -4.49
N ASP A 147 5.72 10.97 -3.37
CA ASP A 147 7.14 11.00 -3.01
C ASP A 147 7.57 9.70 -2.31
N GLY A 148 6.62 8.92 -1.79
CA GLY A 148 6.88 7.59 -1.26
C GLY A 148 5.62 6.80 -0.93
N ILE A 149 5.75 5.45 -0.96
CA ILE A 149 4.66 4.51 -0.69
C ILE A 149 5.14 3.44 0.28
N TRP A 150 4.53 3.37 1.46
CA TRP A 150 4.72 2.32 2.46
C TRP A 150 3.45 1.49 2.58
N ALA A 151 3.54 0.26 2.14
CA ALA A 151 2.42 -0.68 2.16
C ALA A 151 2.95 -2.12 2.18
N CYS A 152 2.05 -3.09 2.40
CA CYS A 152 2.43 -4.50 2.46
C CYS A 152 2.75 -5.06 1.07
N GLU A 153 3.74 -5.95 1.01
CA GLU A 153 4.17 -6.58 -0.23
C GLU A 153 4.37 -8.08 -0.02
N PHE A 154 3.92 -8.89 -0.98
CA PHE A 154 4.19 -10.32 -0.97
C PHE A 154 5.58 -10.60 -1.52
N VAL A 155 6.32 -11.46 -0.81
CA VAL A 155 7.62 -11.96 -1.27
C VAL A 155 7.37 -13.23 -2.08
N GLU A 156 7.69 -13.21 -3.37
CA GLU A 156 7.49 -14.34 -4.28
C GLU A 156 8.61 -15.37 -4.19
N CYS A 157 9.82 -14.93 -3.88
CA CYS A 157 10.95 -15.83 -3.71
C CYS A 157 11.00 -16.41 -2.31
N ARG A 158 11.16 -17.74 -2.22
CA ARG A 158 11.43 -18.39 -0.95
C ARG A 158 12.93 -18.33 -0.68
N LEU A 159 13.30 -17.59 0.35
CA LEU A 159 14.66 -17.67 0.87
C LEU A 159 14.80 -18.98 1.67
N PRO A 160 15.70 -19.91 1.29
CA PRO A 160 15.88 -21.16 2.00
C PRO A 160 16.45 -20.92 3.39
N PRO A 161 16.19 -21.79 4.39
CA PRO A 161 16.85 -21.72 5.67
C PRO A 161 18.37 -21.68 5.50
N GLY A 162 19.04 -20.72 6.16
CA GLY A 162 20.50 -20.57 6.07
C GLY A 162 20.98 -19.66 4.93
N TYR A 163 20.11 -18.97 4.21
CA TYR A 163 20.47 -18.04 3.12
C TYR A 163 21.50 -16.96 3.53
N LEU A 164 21.58 -16.59 4.82
CA LEU A 164 22.60 -15.67 5.32
C LEU A 164 24.02 -16.26 5.29
N LYS A 165 24.17 -17.58 5.14
CA LYS A 165 25.48 -18.23 5.06
C LYS A 165 26.06 -18.20 3.63
N GLU A 166 25.25 -17.93 2.61
CA GLU A 166 25.67 -17.89 1.20
C GLU A 166 26.24 -16.52 0.79
N GLY A 167 26.08 -15.51 1.65
CA GLY A 167 26.53 -14.14 1.41
C GLY A 167 27.93 -13.81 1.89
N LYS A 168 28.99 -14.64 1.58
CA LYS A 168 30.35 -14.13 1.61
C LYS A 168 30.60 -13.40 0.29
N PRO A 169 30.95 -12.08 0.30
CA PRO A 169 31.43 -11.44 -0.91
C PRO A 169 32.64 -12.21 -1.40
N GLN A 170 32.60 -12.63 -2.65
CA GLN A 170 33.82 -13.13 -3.31
C GLN A 170 34.80 -11.97 -3.36
N SER A 171 35.91 -12.15 -2.69
CA SER A 171 37.10 -11.26 -2.70
C SER A 171 37.72 -11.19 -4.08
#